data_39bb299c5116eab09282edecc142a981
#
_entry.id   39bb299c5116eab09282edecc142a981
#
_cell.length_a   1.000
_cell.length_b   1.000
_cell.length_c   1.000
_cell.angle_alpha   90.00
_cell.angle_beta   90.00
_cell.angle_gamma   90.00
#
_symmetry.space_group_name_H-M   'P 1'
#
loop_
_entity.id
_entity.type
_entity.pdbx_description
1 polymer ?
#
loop_
_entity_poly.entity_id
_entity_poly.type
_entity_poly.pdbx_seq_one_letter_code
_entity_poly.pdbx_strand_id
1 'polypeptide(L)'
;MLAEDRCKKILDILDSMGSVTVQQLMDELDISESTIRRDLVAMDKKGYLTKVHGGAIANNTNIHTQDEKVINRLKQNRSEKEQIARYAASLIVDNDFVYIDAGTTTAVMIDYITAKNVVFVTNSLTNAKRISDRGYTVYILGGEFKSTTEAIVGDEAVVTLDKYNFTKGFWGCLLYTSPSPRDRTRS
;
A
#
# COMPACT_ATOMS: atom_id res chain seq x y z
N MET A 1 -19.19 18.17 20.20
CA MET A 1 -18.28 17.12 19.69
C MET A 1 -17.03 17.08 20.54
N LEU A 2 -16.61 15.88 20.99
CA LEU A 2 -15.40 15.70 21.79
C LEU A 2 -14.13 16.02 20.94
N ALA A 3 -13.03 16.39 21.61
CA ALA A 3 -11.78 16.74 20.90
C ALA A 3 -11.22 15.57 20.10
N GLU A 4 -11.32 14.34 20.62
CA GLU A 4 -10.84 13.13 19.94
C GLU A 4 -11.63 12.82 18.66
N ASP A 5 -12.97 12.92 18.72
CA ASP A 5 -13.84 12.72 17.56
C ASP A 5 -13.55 13.75 16.46
N ARG A 6 -13.26 14.98 16.90
CA ARG A 6 -12.94 16.08 15.98
C ARG A 6 -11.61 15.87 15.29
N CYS A 7 -10.58 15.48 16.02
CA CYS A 7 -9.29 15.12 15.46
C CYS A 7 -9.41 13.99 14.43
N LYS A 8 -10.20 12.97 14.74
CA LYS A 8 -10.45 11.85 13.81
C LYS A 8 -11.08 12.34 12.50
N LYS A 9 -12.14 13.15 12.58
CA LYS A 9 -12.79 13.72 11.39
C LYS A 9 -11.86 14.60 10.57
N ILE A 10 -11.00 15.40 11.20
CA ILE A 10 -10.00 16.21 10.50
C ILE A 10 -9.03 15.31 9.73
N LEU A 11 -8.58 14.20 10.31
CA LEU A 11 -7.72 13.24 9.62
C LEU A 11 -8.44 12.56 8.47
N ASP A 12 -9.69 12.13 8.66
CA ASP A 12 -10.50 11.49 7.60
C ASP A 12 -10.68 12.43 6.39
N ILE A 13 -10.90 13.73 6.62
CA ILE A 13 -10.98 14.76 5.56
C ILE A 13 -9.62 14.93 4.88
N LEU A 14 -8.54 15.04 5.65
CA LEU A 14 -7.18 15.18 5.11
C LEU A 14 -6.76 13.95 4.29
N ASP A 15 -7.11 12.76 4.73
CA ASP A 15 -6.81 11.51 4.00
C ASP A 15 -7.54 11.46 2.65
N SER A 16 -8.76 12.01 2.57
CA SER A 16 -9.53 12.05 1.33
C SER A 16 -9.07 13.13 0.35
N MET A 17 -8.64 14.29 0.86
CA MET A 17 -8.36 15.50 0.07
C MET A 17 -6.86 15.83 -0.08
N GLY A 18 -5.99 15.21 0.72
CA GLY A 18 -4.55 15.48 0.77
C GLY A 18 -4.19 16.83 1.44
N SER A 19 -5.05 17.82 1.34
CA SER A 19 -4.92 19.13 1.99
C SER A 19 -6.29 19.72 2.30
N VAL A 20 -6.36 20.55 3.34
CA VAL A 20 -7.62 21.19 3.75
C VAL A 20 -7.35 22.60 4.31
N THR A 21 -8.22 23.53 3.99
CA THR A 21 -8.18 24.90 4.55
C THR A 21 -8.93 24.96 5.89
N VAL A 22 -8.59 25.94 6.72
CA VAL A 22 -9.33 26.21 7.96
C VAL A 22 -10.80 26.48 7.67
N GLN A 23 -11.11 27.21 6.57
CA GLN A 23 -12.49 27.50 6.18
C GLN A 23 -13.27 26.22 5.84
N GLN A 24 -12.71 25.32 5.05
CA GLN A 24 -13.34 24.02 4.74
C GLN A 24 -13.62 23.19 6.00
N LEU A 25 -12.67 23.18 6.96
CA LEU A 25 -12.89 22.48 8.23
C LEU A 25 -13.98 23.14 9.08
N MET A 26 -14.10 24.46 9.08
CA MET A 26 -15.18 25.18 9.75
C MET A 26 -16.54 24.80 9.16
N ASP A 27 -16.65 24.80 7.86
CA ASP A 27 -17.88 24.53 7.13
C ASP A 27 -18.32 23.07 7.29
N GLU A 28 -17.37 22.11 7.21
CA GLU A 28 -17.64 20.67 7.29
C GLU A 28 -17.96 20.21 8.71
N LEU A 29 -17.30 20.80 9.73
CA LEU A 29 -17.41 20.37 11.12
C LEU A 29 -18.35 21.23 11.96
N ASP A 30 -18.80 22.37 11.45
CA ASP A 30 -19.58 23.41 12.14
C ASP A 30 -18.89 23.88 13.44
N ILE A 31 -17.63 24.28 13.32
CA ILE A 31 -16.77 24.63 14.47
C ILE A 31 -16.06 25.96 14.20
N SER A 32 -15.87 26.73 15.27
CA SER A 32 -15.20 28.03 15.19
C SER A 32 -13.75 27.95 14.75
N GLU A 33 -13.29 28.94 14.01
CA GLU A 33 -11.92 29.08 13.52
C GLU A 33 -10.86 28.88 14.64
N SER A 34 -11.10 29.49 15.81
CA SER A 34 -10.16 29.43 16.94
C SER A 34 -9.97 28.00 17.45
N THR A 35 -11.04 27.19 17.43
CA THR A 35 -10.97 25.79 17.82
C THR A 35 -10.23 24.96 16.79
N ILE A 36 -10.56 25.12 15.49
CA ILE A 36 -9.87 24.43 14.40
C ILE A 36 -8.37 24.75 14.42
N ARG A 37 -7.99 26.03 14.52
CA ARG A 37 -6.56 26.44 14.58
C ARG A 37 -5.81 25.81 15.76
N ARG A 38 -6.46 25.69 16.93
CA ARG A 38 -5.88 25.06 18.10
C ARG A 38 -5.70 23.54 17.88
N ASP A 39 -6.68 22.88 17.31
CA ASP A 39 -6.62 21.47 17.01
C ASP A 39 -5.52 21.16 16.00
N LEU A 40 -5.43 21.94 14.91
CA LEU A 40 -4.37 21.78 13.91
C LEU A 40 -2.97 21.97 14.51
N VAL A 41 -2.78 22.92 15.43
CA VAL A 41 -1.49 23.11 16.14
C VAL A 41 -1.18 21.93 17.02
N ALA A 42 -2.17 21.39 17.74
CA ALA A 42 -1.97 20.23 18.61
C ALA A 42 -1.66 18.96 17.83
N MET A 43 -2.31 18.78 16.68
CA MET A 43 -2.11 17.63 15.78
C MET A 43 -0.76 17.69 15.05
N ASP A 44 -0.33 18.88 14.63
CA ASP A 44 0.99 19.13 14.05
C ASP A 44 2.11 18.78 15.02
N LYS A 45 2.01 19.24 16.28
CA LYS A 45 2.97 18.90 17.36
C LYS A 45 3.06 17.39 17.64
N LYS A 46 1.97 16.65 17.42
CA LYS A 46 1.92 15.19 17.55
C LYS A 46 2.35 14.45 16.27
N GLY A 47 2.66 15.16 15.21
CA GLY A 47 3.07 14.58 13.93
C GLY A 47 1.93 13.97 13.10
N TYR A 48 0.67 14.23 13.43
CA TYR A 48 -0.47 13.67 12.70
C TYR A 48 -0.73 14.36 11.35
N LEU A 49 -0.31 15.59 11.19
CA LEU A 49 -0.43 16.38 9.98
C LEU A 49 0.69 17.44 9.94
N THR A 50 0.88 18.11 8.82
CA THR A 50 1.70 19.31 8.73
C THR A 50 0.79 20.53 8.61
N LYS A 51 0.84 21.43 9.62
CA LYS A 51 0.13 22.69 9.60
C LYS A 51 0.82 23.66 8.65
N VAL A 52 0.04 24.25 7.74
CA VAL A 52 0.48 25.30 6.81
C VAL A 52 -0.28 26.60 7.08
N HIS A 53 0.12 27.69 6.37
CA HIS A 53 -0.60 28.94 6.47
C HIS A 53 -2.02 28.80 5.89
N GLY A 54 -3.03 28.95 6.75
CA GLY A 54 -4.45 28.84 6.36
C GLY A 54 -5.06 27.45 6.36
N GLY A 55 -4.32 26.39 6.77
CA GLY A 55 -4.85 25.02 6.77
C GLY A 55 -3.88 23.96 7.25
N ALA A 56 -4.05 22.77 6.72
CA ALA A 56 -3.17 21.62 6.95
C ALA A 56 -3.01 20.77 5.70
N ILE A 57 -1.90 20.08 5.62
CA ILE A 57 -1.63 19.03 4.63
C ILE A 57 -1.39 17.71 5.34
N ALA A 58 -1.79 16.62 4.70
CA ALA A 58 -1.49 15.29 5.19
C ALA A 58 0.04 15.13 5.31
N ASN A 59 0.52 14.62 6.45
CA ASN A 59 1.93 14.27 6.57
C ASN A 59 2.19 13.07 5.66
N ASN A 60 2.89 13.27 4.55
CA ASN A 60 3.37 12.19 3.68
C ASN A 60 4.37 11.24 4.37
N THR A 61 4.75 11.49 5.62
CA THR A 61 5.53 10.57 6.46
C THR A 61 4.66 9.55 7.20
N ASN A 62 3.34 9.80 7.29
CA ASN A 62 2.36 8.83 7.71
C ASN A 62 1.37 8.63 6.55
N ILE A 63 1.80 7.98 5.48
CA ILE A 63 0.89 7.13 4.73
C ILE A 63 0.55 5.97 5.70
N HIS A 64 -0.20 6.27 6.74
CA HIS A 64 -1.24 5.39 7.19
C HIS A 64 -2.33 5.51 6.11
N THR A 65 -2.07 5.00 4.91
CA THR A 65 -3.10 4.24 4.26
C THR A 65 -3.64 3.40 5.40
N GLN A 66 -4.90 3.63 5.82
CA GLN A 66 -5.60 2.62 6.60
C GLN A 66 -5.38 1.38 5.78
N ASP A 67 -4.46 0.53 6.26
CA ASP A 67 -4.19 -0.73 5.60
C ASP A 67 -5.54 -1.46 5.68
N GLU A 68 -6.37 -1.25 4.65
CA GLU A 68 -7.64 -1.96 4.53
C GLU A 68 -7.30 -3.42 4.68
N LYS A 69 -7.93 -4.07 5.66
CA LYS A 69 -7.65 -5.47 5.95
C LYS A 69 -7.63 -6.21 4.63
N VAL A 70 -6.64 -7.02 4.39
CA VAL A 70 -6.44 -7.80 3.15
C VAL A 70 -7.75 -8.43 2.66
N ILE A 71 -8.61 -8.85 3.60
CA ILE A 71 -9.93 -9.42 3.33
C ILE A 71 -10.84 -8.46 2.54
N ASN A 72 -10.86 -7.15 2.87
CA ASN A 72 -11.68 -6.17 2.15
C ASN A 72 -11.13 -5.94 0.75
N ARG A 73 -9.80 -5.80 0.63
CA ARG A 73 -9.12 -5.66 -0.67
C ARG A 73 -9.31 -6.88 -1.58
N LEU A 74 -9.39 -8.10 -1.02
CA LEU A 74 -9.67 -9.32 -1.80
C LEU A 74 -11.04 -9.27 -2.48
N LYS A 75 -12.04 -8.65 -1.86
CA LYS A 75 -13.42 -8.56 -2.37
C LYS A 75 -13.61 -7.47 -3.42
N GLN A 76 -12.78 -6.42 -3.38
CA GLN A 76 -12.89 -5.29 -4.29
C GLN A 76 -12.36 -5.65 -5.68
N ASN A 77 -13.07 -5.19 -6.73
CA ASN A 77 -12.67 -5.30 -8.14
C ASN A 77 -12.20 -6.72 -8.52
N ARG A 78 -12.95 -7.74 -8.11
CA ARG A 78 -12.54 -9.14 -8.28
C ARG A 78 -12.39 -9.52 -9.75
N SER A 79 -13.32 -9.08 -10.61
CA SER A 79 -13.30 -9.37 -12.05
C SER A 79 -12.06 -8.79 -12.71
N GLU A 80 -11.72 -7.55 -12.39
CA GLU A 80 -10.57 -6.84 -12.92
C GLU A 80 -9.26 -7.49 -12.46
N LYS A 81 -9.20 -7.90 -11.19
CA LYS A 81 -8.06 -8.62 -10.65
C LYS A 81 -7.85 -9.97 -11.33
N GLU A 82 -8.93 -10.70 -11.62
CA GLU A 82 -8.85 -11.97 -12.33
C GLU A 82 -8.35 -11.79 -13.75
N GLN A 83 -8.78 -10.76 -14.47
CA GLN A 83 -8.30 -10.45 -15.80
C GLN A 83 -6.79 -10.11 -15.81
N ILE A 84 -6.37 -9.21 -14.91
CA ILE A 84 -4.96 -8.84 -14.73
C ILE A 84 -4.14 -10.08 -14.34
N ALA A 85 -4.62 -10.87 -13.41
CA ALA A 85 -3.94 -12.05 -12.90
C ALA A 85 -3.72 -13.12 -13.99
N ARG A 86 -4.73 -13.37 -14.82
CA ARG A 86 -4.62 -14.30 -15.96
C ARG A 86 -3.56 -13.83 -16.96
N TYR A 87 -3.59 -12.56 -17.32
CA TYR A 87 -2.62 -12.00 -18.24
C TYR A 87 -1.20 -12.04 -17.64
N ALA A 88 -1.03 -11.59 -16.39
CA ALA A 88 0.27 -11.62 -15.72
C ALA A 88 0.83 -13.05 -15.59
N ALA A 89 -0.02 -14.02 -15.24
CA ALA A 89 0.40 -15.42 -15.15
C ALA A 89 0.84 -15.99 -16.52
N SER A 90 0.21 -15.57 -17.62
CA SER A 90 0.60 -16.00 -18.99
C SER A 90 1.98 -15.51 -19.43
N LEU A 91 2.52 -14.50 -18.77
CA LEU A 91 3.87 -13.98 -19.02
C LEU A 91 4.97 -14.86 -18.39
N ILE A 92 4.61 -15.73 -17.43
CA ILE A 92 5.58 -16.63 -16.80
C ILE A 92 5.78 -17.84 -17.71
N VAL A 93 7.06 -18.13 -17.99
CA VAL A 93 7.44 -19.27 -18.84
C VAL A 93 8.25 -20.30 -18.01
N ASP A 94 8.44 -21.49 -18.60
CA ASP A 94 9.18 -22.57 -17.94
C ASP A 94 10.60 -22.13 -17.57
N ASN A 95 11.05 -22.53 -16.37
CA ASN A 95 12.35 -22.23 -15.78
C ASN A 95 12.56 -20.74 -15.41
N ASP A 96 11.52 -19.94 -15.34
CA ASP A 96 11.63 -18.57 -14.82
C ASP A 96 12.01 -18.55 -13.33
N PHE A 97 12.67 -17.47 -12.91
CA PHE A 97 12.90 -17.11 -11.51
C PHE A 97 12.15 -15.82 -11.20
N VAL A 98 11.06 -15.93 -10.44
CA VAL A 98 10.00 -14.92 -10.38
C VAL A 98 9.86 -14.36 -8.97
N TYR A 99 9.82 -13.02 -8.86
CA TYR A 99 9.37 -12.34 -7.65
C TYR A 99 7.88 -12.05 -7.71
N ILE A 100 7.15 -12.35 -6.62
CA ILE A 100 5.74 -12.01 -6.44
C ILE A 100 5.55 -11.25 -5.13
N ASP A 101 5.11 -10.00 -5.22
CA ASP A 101 4.86 -9.14 -4.08
C ASP A 101 3.59 -9.51 -3.30
N ALA A 102 3.53 -9.11 -2.01
CA ALA A 102 2.36 -9.26 -1.17
C ALA A 102 1.23 -8.34 -1.65
N GLY A 103 0.27 -8.91 -2.35
CA GLY A 103 -0.87 -8.16 -2.88
C GLY A 103 -2.04 -9.06 -3.21
N THR A 104 -3.25 -8.52 -3.19
CA THR A 104 -4.46 -9.31 -3.48
C THR A 104 -4.58 -9.67 -4.96
N THR A 105 -4.08 -8.83 -5.86
CA THR A 105 -4.05 -9.14 -7.31
C THR A 105 -2.97 -10.18 -7.62
N THR A 106 -1.78 -10.04 -7.05
CA THR A 106 -0.69 -11.00 -7.19
C THR A 106 -1.03 -12.36 -6.58
N ALA A 107 -1.79 -12.38 -5.48
CA ALA A 107 -2.30 -13.61 -4.89
C ALA A 107 -3.25 -14.38 -5.83
N VAL A 108 -4.13 -13.68 -6.56
CA VAL A 108 -5.01 -14.30 -7.54
C VAL A 108 -4.23 -14.86 -8.74
N MET A 109 -3.12 -14.20 -9.12
CA MET A 109 -2.29 -14.65 -10.25
C MET A 109 -1.73 -16.06 -10.06
N ILE A 110 -1.42 -16.45 -8.82
CA ILE A 110 -0.85 -17.75 -8.49
C ILE A 110 -1.72 -18.91 -9.02
N ASP A 111 -3.04 -18.74 -9.01
CA ASP A 111 -3.98 -19.78 -9.45
C ASP A 111 -3.92 -20.07 -10.94
N TYR A 112 -3.45 -19.12 -11.75
CA TYR A 112 -3.39 -19.20 -13.21
C TYR A 112 -2.01 -19.56 -13.76
N ILE A 113 -0.99 -19.75 -12.90
CA ILE A 113 0.35 -20.14 -13.35
C ILE A 113 0.31 -21.58 -13.87
N THR A 114 0.78 -21.79 -15.09
CA THR A 114 0.84 -23.12 -15.76
C THR A 114 2.27 -23.53 -16.12
N ALA A 115 3.21 -22.60 -16.06
CA ALA A 115 4.62 -22.82 -16.38
C ALA A 115 5.26 -23.83 -15.42
N LYS A 116 6.23 -24.62 -15.89
CA LYS A 116 6.90 -25.68 -15.14
C LYS A 116 8.29 -25.24 -14.67
N ASN A 117 8.77 -25.84 -13.60
CA ASN A 117 10.10 -25.62 -13.04
C ASN A 117 10.37 -24.13 -12.70
N VAL A 118 9.32 -23.39 -12.34
CA VAL A 118 9.46 -21.99 -11.93
C VAL A 118 9.85 -21.96 -10.43
N VAL A 119 10.79 -21.10 -10.14
CA VAL A 119 11.19 -20.82 -8.75
C VAL A 119 10.67 -19.44 -8.37
N PHE A 120 10.07 -19.32 -7.21
CA PHE A 120 9.47 -18.09 -6.73
C PHE A 120 10.19 -17.52 -5.51
N VAL A 121 10.16 -16.20 -5.40
CA VAL A 121 10.50 -15.46 -4.18
C VAL A 121 9.34 -14.53 -3.86
N THR A 122 8.98 -14.42 -2.60
CA THR A 122 7.89 -13.54 -2.17
C THR A 122 8.14 -12.98 -0.78
N ASN A 123 7.57 -11.80 -0.51
CA ASN A 123 7.50 -11.21 0.84
C ASN A 123 6.17 -11.53 1.54
N SER A 124 5.33 -12.41 1.00
CA SER A 124 4.03 -12.79 1.56
C SER A 124 4.01 -14.24 2.02
N LEU A 125 3.71 -14.47 3.30
CA LEU A 125 3.53 -15.83 3.86
C LEU A 125 2.35 -16.56 3.20
N THR A 126 1.25 -15.83 2.95
CA THR A 126 0.06 -16.38 2.30
C THR A 126 0.35 -16.80 0.86
N ASN A 127 1.06 -15.97 0.08
CA ASN A 127 1.46 -16.32 -1.28
C ASN A 127 2.45 -17.48 -1.29
N ALA A 128 3.43 -17.49 -0.37
CA ALA A 128 4.39 -18.59 -0.28
C ALA A 128 3.69 -19.94 -0.04
N LYS A 129 2.73 -19.98 0.90
CA LYS A 129 1.94 -21.19 1.14
C LYS A 129 1.19 -21.63 -0.12
N ARG A 130 0.48 -20.72 -0.81
CA ARG A 130 -0.28 -21.06 -2.04
C ARG A 130 0.61 -21.56 -3.16
N ILE A 131 1.78 -20.94 -3.36
CA ILE A 131 2.77 -21.36 -4.35
C ILE A 131 3.28 -22.77 -4.03
N SER A 132 3.64 -23.02 -2.77
CA SER A 132 4.10 -24.31 -2.30
C SER A 132 3.04 -25.40 -2.43
N ASP A 133 1.77 -25.11 -2.10
CA ASP A 133 0.63 -26.05 -2.23
C ASP A 133 0.40 -26.47 -3.69
N ARG A 134 0.88 -25.67 -4.67
CA ARG A 134 0.87 -25.99 -6.11
C ARG A 134 2.11 -26.76 -6.59
N GLY A 135 3.02 -27.08 -5.68
CA GLY A 135 4.23 -27.86 -5.97
C GLY A 135 5.41 -27.07 -6.51
N TYR A 136 5.38 -25.74 -6.47
CA TYR A 136 6.52 -24.90 -6.87
C TYR A 136 7.50 -24.69 -5.73
N THR A 137 8.77 -24.53 -6.07
CA THR A 137 9.78 -24.04 -5.12
C THR A 137 9.57 -22.56 -4.85
N VAL A 138 9.53 -22.19 -3.55
CA VAL A 138 9.33 -20.80 -3.15
C VAL A 138 10.27 -20.45 -1.99
N TYR A 139 10.90 -19.29 -2.09
CA TYR A 139 11.67 -18.65 -1.03
C TYR A 139 10.90 -17.47 -0.46
N ILE A 140 11.00 -17.28 0.85
CA ILE A 140 10.38 -16.16 1.57
C ILE A 140 11.50 -15.20 1.95
N LEU A 141 11.28 -13.88 1.75
CA LEU A 141 12.20 -12.85 2.21
C LEU A 141 12.26 -12.85 3.75
N GLY A 142 13.44 -12.57 4.30
CA GLY A 142 13.60 -12.26 5.73
C GLY A 142 13.10 -10.86 6.05
N GLY A 143 12.80 -10.59 7.34
CA GLY A 143 12.42 -9.26 7.80
C GLY A 143 11.24 -9.25 8.77
N GLU A 144 10.68 -8.06 9.03
CA GLU A 144 9.54 -7.87 9.93
C GLU A 144 8.23 -8.21 9.22
N PHE A 145 7.39 -8.99 9.89
CA PHE A 145 6.04 -9.30 9.39
C PHE A 145 5.03 -8.23 9.79
N LYS A 146 4.52 -7.50 8.83
CA LYS A 146 3.46 -6.51 9.00
C LYS A 146 2.09 -7.18 8.86
N SER A 147 1.37 -7.36 9.97
CA SER A 147 0.11 -8.10 10.03
C SER A 147 -1.03 -7.45 9.23
N THR A 148 -1.04 -6.13 9.07
CA THR A 148 -2.08 -5.39 8.34
C THR A 148 -2.05 -5.64 6.84
N THR A 149 -0.86 -5.79 6.27
CA THR A 149 -0.64 -6.05 4.84
C THR A 149 -0.30 -7.51 4.54
N GLU A 150 -0.06 -8.32 5.58
CA GLU A 150 0.44 -9.70 5.50
C GLU A 150 1.76 -9.80 4.68
N ALA A 151 2.58 -8.75 4.78
CA ALA A 151 3.85 -8.63 4.06
C ALA A 151 5.04 -8.61 5.01
N ILE A 152 6.16 -9.18 4.56
CA ILE A 152 7.45 -9.02 5.19
C ILE A 152 8.08 -7.73 4.63
N VAL A 153 8.58 -6.87 5.52
CA VAL A 153 9.11 -5.54 5.23
C VAL A 153 10.43 -5.30 5.98
N GLY A 154 11.05 -4.17 5.72
CA GLY A 154 12.27 -3.73 6.42
C GLY A 154 13.55 -3.94 5.62
N ASP A 155 14.66 -3.46 6.19
CA ASP A 155 15.96 -3.44 5.52
C ASP A 155 16.47 -4.84 5.18
N GLU A 156 16.20 -5.84 6.02
CA GLU A 156 16.56 -7.24 5.75
C GLU A 156 15.86 -7.79 4.52
N ALA A 157 14.59 -7.41 4.28
CA ALA A 157 13.87 -7.80 3.09
C ALA A 157 14.52 -7.22 1.84
N VAL A 158 14.95 -5.95 1.87
CA VAL A 158 15.66 -5.28 0.78
C VAL A 158 17.00 -5.97 0.51
N VAL A 159 17.81 -6.17 1.55
CA VAL A 159 19.14 -6.84 1.44
C VAL A 159 18.99 -8.28 0.92
N THR A 160 17.91 -8.97 1.31
CA THR A 160 17.67 -10.32 0.81
C THR A 160 17.22 -10.31 -0.66
N LEU A 161 16.41 -9.32 -1.06
CA LEU A 161 15.95 -9.16 -2.44
C LEU A 161 17.12 -8.89 -3.39
N ASP A 162 18.09 -8.08 -2.97
CA ASP A 162 19.29 -7.73 -3.74
C ASP A 162 20.22 -8.94 -4.04
N LYS A 163 20.07 -10.04 -3.32
CA LYS A 163 20.84 -11.27 -3.56
C LYS A 163 20.34 -12.07 -4.75
N TYR A 164 19.16 -11.76 -5.26
CA TYR A 164 18.50 -12.52 -6.31
C TYR A 164 18.49 -11.76 -7.66
N ASN A 165 18.71 -12.49 -8.74
CA ASN A 165 18.56 -11.98 -10.11
C ASN A 165 17.30 -12.57 -10.73
N PHE A 166 16.21 -11.85 -10.65
CA PHE A 166 14.92 -12.31 -11.17
C PHE A 166 14.84 -12.19 -12.69
N THR A 167 14.19 -13.17 -13.34
CA THR A 167 13.80 -13.05 -14.75
C THR A 167 12.57 -12.17 -14.90
N LYS A 168 11.67 -12.21 -13.90
CA LYS A 168 10.43 -11.42 -13.88
C LYS A 168 10.06 -11.04 -12.44
N GLY A 169 9.35 -9.91 -12.29
CA GLY A 169 8.81 -9.48 -11.02
C GLY A 169 7.40 -8.92 -11.19
N PHE A 170 6.51 -9.25 -10.25
CA PHE A 170 5.13 -8.77 -10.21
C PHE A 170 4.87 -8.06 -8.90
N TRP A 171 4.59 -6.77 -8.98
CA TRP A 171 4.31 -5.90 -7.85
C TRP A 171 2.87 -5.44 -7.86
N GLY A 172 2.24 -5.43 -6.68
CA GLY A 172 1.00 -4.70 -6.47
C GLY A 172 1.31 -3.21 -6.35
N CYS A 173 0.58 -2.35 -7.07
CA CYS A 173 0.76 -0.91 -6.95
C CYS A 173 -0.26 -0.33 -5.95
N LEU A 174 0.25 0.27 -4.87
CA LEU A 174 -0.53 1.12 -3.95
C LEU A 174 -0.29 2.61 -4.21
N LEU A 175 0.48 2.94 -5.25
CA LEU A 175 1.06 4.26 -5.50
C LEU A 175 0.44 4.96 -6.72
N TYR A 176 -0.82 5.39 -6.62
CA TYR A 176 -1.39 6.32 -7.62
C TYR A 176 -1.52 7.76 -7.12
N THR A 177 -0.87 8.12 -6.01
CA THR A 177 -1.05 9.45 -5.41
C THR A 177 0.14 10.40 -5.53
N SER A 178 1.27 9.97 -6.11
CA SER A 178 2.41 10.87 -6.35
C SER A 178 2.96 10.67 -7.77
N PRO A 179 3.05 11.74 -8.58
CA PRO A 179 3.73 11.66 -9.86
C PRO A 179 5.18 11.25 -9.63
N SER A 180 5.67 10.29 -10.43
CA SER A 180 7.05 9.85 -10.40
C SER A 180 8.00 11.06 -10.58
N PRO A 181 9.16 11.09 -9.93
CA PRO A 181 10.17 12.11 -10.20
C PRO A 181 10.54 12.23 -11.68
N ARG A 182 10.37 11.18 -12.48
CA ARG A 182 10.57 11.18 -13.95
C ARG A 182 9.46 11.90 -14.71
N ASP A 183 8.26 12.04 -14.13
CA ASP A 183 7.15 12.74 -14.80
C ASP A 183 7.29 14.26 -14.70
N ARG A 184 8.15 14.78 -13.81
CA ARG A 184 8.44 16.21 -13.65
C ARG A 184 9.41 16.77 -14.69
N THR A 185 10.02 15.95 -15.51
CA THR A 185 11.04 16.38 -16.50
C THR A 185 10.50 16.46 -17.93
N ARG A 186 9.19 16.35 -18.13
CA ARG A 186 8.52 16.55 -19.42
C ARG A 186 7.54 17.72 -19.37
N SER A 187 8.07 18.92 -19.15
CA SER A 187 7.38 20.22 -19.39
C SER A 187 8.32 21.10 -20.16
#